data_24ae5426e64802a605e1ffdf2ef088f0
#
_entry.id   24ae5426e64802a605e1ffdf2ef088f0
#
_cell.length_a   1.000
_cell.length_b   1.000
_cell.length_c   1.000
_cell.angle_alpha   90.00
_cell.angle_beta   90.00
_cell.angle_gamma   90.00
#
_symmetry.space_group_name_H-M   'P 1'
#
loop_
_entity.id
_entity.type
_entity.pdbx_description
1 polymer ?
#
loop_
_entity_poly.entity_id
_entity_poly.type
_entity_poly.pdbx_seq_one_letter_code
_entity_poly.pdbx_strand_id
1 'polypeptide(L)' 'METKDVYYSVEWWGETLWGDCFTDRKRFDYENEALSFITNDLKNDSRVRKVFYTTHKTIEFKRGE' A
#
# COMPACT_ATOMS: atom_id res chain seq x y z
N MET A 1 -23.39 14.44 10.37
CA MET A 1 -23.07 13.72 9.14
C MET A 1 -21.65 13.19 9.18
N GLU A 2 -21.42 12.05 8.61
CA GLU A 2 -20.13 11.44 8.64
C GLU A 2 -19.64 11.16 7.22
N THR A 3 -18.36 11.38 6.98
CA THR A 3 -17.75 11.13 5.69
C THR A 3 -16.61 10.14 5.88
N LYS A 4 -16.43 9.27 4.93
CA LYS A 4 -15.38 8.28 4.96
C LYS A 4 -14.50 8.40 3.74
N ASP A 5 -13.21 8.47 3.99
CA ASP A 5 -12.22 8.31 2.93
C ASP A 5 -11.46 7.02 3.19
N VAL A 6 -11.32 6.23 2.16
CA VAL A 6 -10.61 4.96 2.26
C VAL A 6 -9.54 4.95 1.17
N TYR A 7 -8.33 4.60 1.56
CA TYR A 7 -7.28 4.37 0.58
C TYR A 7 -6.40 3.23 1.08
N TYR A 8 -5.56 2.74 0.20
CA TYR A 8 -4.75 1.56 0.46
C TYR A 8 -3.30 1.89 0.17
N SER A 9 -2.41 1.40 1.00
CA SER A 9 -1.00 1.60 0.74
C SER A 9 -0.28 0.26 0.73
N VAL A 10 0.66 0.16 -0.19
CA VAL A 10 1.52 -1.00 -0.31
C VAL A 10 2.94 -0.51 -0.09
N GLU A 11 3.60 -1.11 0.87
CA GLU A 11 4.98 -0.79 1.18
C GLU A 11 5.78 -2.08 1.08
N TRP A 12 6.97 -2.00 0.52
CA TRP A 12 7.79 -3.19 0.36
C TRP A 12 9.25 -2.86 0.55
N TRP A 13 10.02 -3.89 0.90
CA TRP A 13 11.45 -3.77 0.95
C TRP A 13 12.08 -4.97 0.25
N GLY A 14 13.29 -4.77 -0.20
CA GLY A 14 14.02 -5.81 -0.90
C GLY A 14 15.50 -5.56 -0.88
N GLU A 15 16.23 -6.39 -1.61
CA GLU A 15 17.67 -6.29 -1.73
C GLU A 15 18.08 -6.34 -3.20
N THR A 16 19.06 -5.50 -3.55
CA THR A 16 19.62 -5.52 -4.88
C THR A 16 20.62 -6.67 -5.00
N LEU A 17 21.09 -6.89 -6.21
CA LEU A 17 22.12 -7.92 -6.45
C LEU A 17 23.42 -7.62 -5.73
N TRP A 18 23.64 -6.36 -5.36
CA TRP A 18 24.83 -5.96 -4.64
C TRP A 18 24.68 -5.97 -3.13
N GLY A 19 23.52 -6.44 -2.66
CA GLY A 19 23.28 -6.53 -1.24
C GLY A 19 22.73 -5.28 -0.58
N ASP A 20 22.41 -4.27 -1.38
CA ASP A 20 21.84 -3.04 -0.82
C ASP A 20 20.36 -3.22 -0.57
N CYS A 21 19.89 -2.79 0.59
CA CYS A 21 18.47 -2.83 0.93
C CYS A 21 17.77 -1.59 0.40
N PHE A 22 16.54 -1.75 -0.03
CA PHE A 22 15.73 -0.63 -0.46
C PHE A 22 14.30 -0.80 0.05
N THR A 23 13.61 0.33 0.22
CA THR A 23 12.20 0.34 0.57
C THR A 23 11.48 1.29 -0.36
N ASP A 24 10.21 1.00 -0.62
CA ASP A 24 9.40 1.85 -1.45
C ASP A 24 7.95 1.72 -1.02
N ARG A 25 7.11 2.59 -1.52
CA ARG A 25 5.72 2.65 -1.11
C ARG A 25 4.87 3.24 -2.23
N LYS A 26 3.63 2.77 -2.32
CA LYS A 26 2.69 3.30 -3.30
C LYS A 26 1.29 3.33 -2.70
N ARG A 27 0.55 4.39 -2.99
CA ARG A 27 -0.82 4.56 -2.56
C ARG A 27 -1.77 4.20 -3.68
N PHE A 28 -2.88 3.58 -3.32
CA PHE A 28 -3.94 3.23 -4.25
C PHE A 28 -5.28 3.68 -3.68
N ASP A 29 -6.17 4.08 -4.57
CA ASP A 29 -7.52 4.48 -4.16
C ASP A 29 -8.49 3.30 -4.17
N TYR A 30 -8.15 2.24 -4.86
CA TYR A 30 -9.01 1.05 -4.97
C TYR A 30 -8.25 -0.20 -4.56
N GLU A 31 -8.95 -1.07 -3.83
CA GLU A 31 -8.34 -2.29 -3.31
C GLU A 31 -7.87 -3.21 -4.42
N ASN A 32 -8.67 -3.38 -5.47
CA ASN A 32 -8.30 -4.27 -6.55
C ASN A 32 -7.02 -3.81 -7.26
N GLU A 33 -6.78 -2.51 -7.32
CA GLU A 33 -5.55 -1.99 -7.91
C GLU A 33 -4.34 -2.31 -7.04
N ALA A 34 -4.51 -2.16 -5.72
CA ALA A 34 -3.43 -2.47 -4.78
C ALA A 34 -3.07 -3.95 -4.83
N LEU A 35 -4.07 -4.81 -4.83
CA LEU A 35 -3.84 -6.25 -4.88
C LEU A 35 -3.25 -6.69 -6.21
N SER A 36 -3.68 -6.09 -7.32
CA SER A 36 -3.09 -6.36 -8.64
C SER A 36 -1.63 -5.96 -8.69
N PHE A 37 -1.30 -4.83 -8.12
CA PHE A 37 0.09 -4.38 -8.09
C PHE A 37 0.95 -5.36 -7.31
N ILE A 38 0.48 -5.85 -6.17
CA ILE A 38 1.21 -6.84 -5.39
C ILE A 38 1.38 -8.12 -6.19
N THR A 39 0.31 -8.60 -6.80
CA THR A 39 0.32 -9.88 -7.52
C THR A 39 1.13 -9.82 -8.81
N ASN A 40 1.06 -8.71 -9.55
CA ASN A 40 1.69 -8.64 -10.86
C ASN A 40 3.08 -8.02 -10.83
N ASP A 41 3.26 -6.97 -10.04
CA ASP A 41 4.54 -6.25 -10.03
C ASP A 41 5.48 -6.73 -8.95
N LEU A 42 5.02 -6.78 -7.72
CA LEU A 42 5.89 -7.14 -6.60
C LEU A 42 6.20 -8.63 -6.55
N LYS A 43 5.21 -9.46 -6.83
CA LYS A 43 5.41 -10.90 -6.81
C LYS A 43 6.42 -11.34 -7.87
N ASN A 44 6.47 -10.62 -8.98
CA ASN A 44 7.39 -10.95 -10.07
C ASN A 44 8.74 -10.25 -9.98
N ASP A 45 8.94 -9.44 -8.96
CA ASP A 45 10.22 -8.77 -8.75
C ASP A 45 11.06 -9.60 -7.78
N SER A 46 12.11 -10.22 -8.30
CA SER A 46 12.94 -11.13 -7.51
C SER A 46 13.71 -10.42 -6.40
N ARG A 47 13.79 -9.10 -6.42
CA ARG A 47 14.49 -8.34 -5.39
C ARG A 47 13.61 -8.11 -4.15
N VAL A 48 12.29 -8.15 -4.30
CA VAL A 48 11.37 -7.88 -3.20
C VAL A 48 11.38 -9.03 -2.22
N ARG A 49 11.50 -8.70 -0.93
CA ARG A 49 11.57 -9.69 0.13
C ARG A 49 10.34 -9.67 1.02
N LYS A 50 9.74 -8.48 1.22
CA LYS A 50 8.62 -8.36 2.13
C LYS A 50 7.68 -7.26 1.67
N VAL A 51 6.38 -7.52 1.79
CA VAL A 51 5.34 -6.58 1.37
C VAL A 51 4.41 -6.34 2.55
N PHE A 52 4.08 -5.09 2.80
CA PHE A 52 3.12 -4.68 3.81
C PHE A 52 1.93 -4.04 3.11
N TYR A 53 0.75 -4.52 3.40
CA TYR A 53 -0.47 -4.00 2.83
C TYR A 53 -1.33 -3.43 3.95
N THR A 54 -1.73 -2.18 3.82
CA THR A 54 -2.49 -1.50 4.86
C THR A 54 -3.70 -0.80 4.26
N THR A 55 -4.83 -0.95 4.92
CA THR A 55 -6.04 -0.21 4.58
C THR A 55 -6.15 0.97 5.54
N HIS A 56 -6.32 2.16 4.98
CA HIS A 56 -6.46 3.39 5.75
C HIS A 56 -7.88 3.91 5.60
N LYS A 57 -8.49 4.26 6.72
CA LYS A 57 -9.84 4.81 6.74
C LYS A 57 -9.86 6.10 7.53
N THR A 58 -10.46 7.10 6.96
CA THR A 58 -10.67 8.36 7.65
C THR A 58 -12.17 8.56 7.81
N ILE A 59 -12.61 8.84 9.01
CA ILE A 59 -14.01 9.10 9.28
C ILE A 59 -14.10 10.48 9.88
N GLU A 60 -14.83 11.37 9.22
CA GLU A 60 -15.06 12.70 9.73
C GLU A 60 -16.45 12.77 10.33
N PHE A 61 -16.53 13.28 11.53
CA PHE A 61 -17.80 13.50 12.19
C PHE A 61 -18.07 14.98 12.26
N LYS A 62 -19.24 15.36 11.83
CA LYS A 62 -19.66 16.73 11.96
C LYS A 62 -20.40 16.89 13.28
N ARG A 63 -19.82 17.67 14.17
CA ARG A 63 -20.45 17.89 15.46
C ARG A 63 -21.16 19.18 15.40
N GLY A 64 -22.26 19.17 14.97
CA GLY A 64 -23.00 20.39 14.88
C GLY A 64 -24.17 20.36 15.72
N GLU A 65 -24.36 19.34 16.25
CA GLU A 65 -25.58 19.28 16.77
C GLU A 65 -25.98 20.00 17.80
#